data_4a3c125eebac539d2d575067ced22c15
#
_entry.id   4a3c125eebac539d2d575067ced22c15
#
_cell.length_a   1.000
_cell.length_b   1.000
_cell.length_c   1.000
_cell.angle_alpha   90.00
_cell.angle_beta   90.00
_cell.angle_gamma   90.00
#
_symmetry.space_group_name_H-M   'P 1'
#
loop_
_entity.id
_entity.type
_entity.pdbx_description
1 polymer ?
#
loop_
_entity_poly.entity_id
_entity_poly.type
_entity_poly.pdbx_seq_one_letter_code
_entity_poly.pdbx_strand_id
1 'polypeptide(L)'
;MFNFLKFEIRGFMSKKVLCNIALCALLMFCGCVKTNKEYSKLKNGRIENLQIMKVDEQNHINILNYDLSQQYDKEKEKELQYWYLQIDYTDALENAYVKNDDLEILKKRIQRNKHVLYGLNKNYLSQFTDSILPNKKSLKSDIAMDEFYLKNNQLDVVDQQKPTFCFYLKNIQCKSIFTVVIFLLILLINADIWSKEFSSTKPYQYIFSYPLKRKCILLIRNIFYCITSLLLI
;
A
#
# COMPACT_ATOMS: atom_id res chain seq x y z
N MET A 1 -6.68 26.92 -36.17
CA MET A 1 -6.53 26.24 -34.85
C MET A 1 -6.76 24.73 -34.94
N PHE A 2 -7.89 24.26 -35.48
CA PHE A 2 -8.21 22.83 -35.58
C PHE A 2 -7.18 21.99 -36.39
N ASN A 3 -6.72 22.50 -37.53
CA ASN A 3 -5.72 21.82 -38.36
C ASN A 3 -4.34 21.75 -37.69
N PHE A 4 -3.98 22.76 -36.91
CA PHE A 4 -2.75 22.77 -36.12
C PHE A 4 -2.80 21.69 -35.01
N LEU A 5 -3.90 21.62 -34.26
CA LEU A 5 -4.13 20.59 -33.24
C LEU A 5 -4.07 19.18 -33.85
N LYS A 6 -4.68 18.97 -35.01
CA LYS A 6 -4.64 17.71 -35.76
C LYS A 6 -3.21 17.32 -36.19
N PHE A 7 -2.39 18.31 -36.54
CA PHE A 7 -0.98 18.09 -36.86
C PHE A 7 -0.17 17.69 -35.63
N GLU A 8 -0.35 18.39 -34.52
CA GLU A 8 0.30 18.06 -33.23
C GLU A 8 -0.09 16.67 -32.73
N ILE A 9 -1.38 16.30 -32.78
CA ILE A 9 -1.86 14.97 -32.43
C ILE A 9 -1.22 13.89 -33.31
N ARG A 10 -1.10 14.13 -34.62
CA ARG A 10 -0.43 13.17 -35.55
C ARG A 10 1.06 13.04 -35.25
N GLY A 11 1.73 14.12 -34.90
CA GLY A 11 3.13 14.10 -34.49
C GLY A 11 3.32 13.29 -33.20
N PHE A 12 2.43 13.49 -32.22
CA PHE A 12 2.40 12.77 -30.97
C PHE A 12 2.08 11.26 -31.13
N MET A 13 1.17 10.93 -32.06
CA MET A 13 0.79 9.53 -32.37
C MET A 13 1.82 8.82 -33.26
N SER A 14 3.07 9.27 -33.28
CA SER A 14 4.12 8.54 -33.99
C SER A 14 4.38 7.17 -33.37
N LYS A 15 4.79 6.19 -34.21
CA LYS A 15 5.06 4.81 -33.73
C LYS A 15 6.04 4.76 -32.56
N LYS A 16 7.05 5.65 -32.56
CA LYS A 16 8.05 5.72 -31.46
C LYS A 16 7.42 6.19 -30.14
N VAL A 17 6.59 7.23 -30.18
CA VAL A 17 5.89 7.74 -29.00
C VAL A 17 4.93 6.69 -28.46
N LEU A 18 4.17 6.02 -29.33
CA LEU A 18 3.30 4.91 -28.94
C LEU A 18 4.09 3.75 -28.30
N CYS A 19 5.25 3.38 -28.84
CA CYS A 19 6.13 2.39 -28.23
C CYS A 19 6.62 2.82 -26.85
N ASN A 20 7.00 4.08 -26.67
CA ASN A 20 7.46 4.58 -25.36
C ASN A 20 6.33 4.60 -24.33
N ILE A 21 5.11 5.01 -24.74
CA ILE A 21 3.92 4.95 -23.89
C ILE A 21 3.61 3.50 -23.50
N ALA A 22 3.66 2.57 -24.46
CA ALA A 22 3.44 1.15 -24.17
C ALA A 22 4.52 0.60 -23.21
N LEU A 23 5.77 1.02 -23.36
CA LEU A 23 6.85 0.64 -22.45
C LEU A 23 6.62 1.18 -21.03
N CYS A 24 6.22 2.45 -20.90
CA CYS A 24 5.86 3.03 -19.60
C CYS A 24 4.70 2.27 -18.95
N ALA A 25 3.63 1.99 -19.70
CA ALA A 25 2.50 1.23 -19.21
C ALA A 25 2.90 -0.19 -18.76
N LEU A 26 3.79 -0.85 -19.51
CA LEU A 26 4.30 -2.16 -19.16
C LEU A 26 5.16 -2.12 -17.89
N LEU A 27 6.01 -1.13 -17.72
CA LEU A 27 6.80 -0.95 -16.50
C LEU A 27 5.90 -0.67 -15.29
N MET A 28 4.88 0.17 -15.45
CA MET A 28 3.89 0.41 -14.40
C MET A 28 3.15 -0.89 -14.04
N PHE A 29 2.71 -1.65 -15.02
CA PHE A 29 2.05 -2.94 -14.80
C PHE A 29 2.96 -3.93 -14.06
N CYS A 30 4.22 -4.07 -14.47
CA CYS A 30 5.20 -4.91 -13.77
C CYS A 30 5.41 -4.46 -12.31
N GLY A 31 5.48 -3.15 -12.08
CA GLY A 31 5.52 -2.60 -10.74
C GLY A 31 4.28 -2.99 -9.94
N CYS A 32 3.04 -2.93 -10.51
CA CYS A 32 1.78 -3.34 -9.90
C CYS A 32 1.82 -4.81 -9.50
N VAL A 33 2.20 -5.67 -10.38
CA VAL A 33 2.28 -7.12 -10.11
C VAL A 33 3.26 -7.40 -8.97
N LYS A 34 4.42 -6.75 -8.97
CA LYS A 34 5.42 -6.90 -7.91
C LYS A 34 4.87 -6.46 -6.55
N THR A 35 4.25 -5.30 -6.47
CA THR A 35 3.69 -4.78 -5.21
C THR A 35 2.56 -5.65 -4.69
N ASN A 36 1.68 -6.14 -5.56
CA ASN A 36 0.63 -7.09 -5.19
C ASN A 36 1.21 -8.38 -4.62
N LYS A 37 2.30 -8.89 -5.21
CA LYS A 37 2.99 -10.08 -4.71
C LYS A 37 3.64 -9.84 -3.35
N GLU A 38 4.29 -8.68 -3.15
CA GLU A 38 4.87 -8.30 -1.87
C GLU A 38 3.78 -8.16 -0.80
N TYR A 39 2.65 -7.53 -1.12
CA TYR A 39 1.51 -7.43 -0.21
C TYR A 39 0.92 -8.79 0.17
N SER A 40 0.71 -9.67 -0.80
CA SER A 40 0.24 -11.03 -0.55
C SER A 40 1.17 -11.79 0.39
N LYS A 41 2.50 -11.65 0.20
CA LYS A 41 3.49 -12.25 1.09
C LYS A 41 3.42 -11.70 2.51
N LEU A 42 3.27 -10.39 2.67
CA LEU A 42 3.13 -9.75 3.98
C LEU A 42 1.85 -10.19 4.69
N LYS A 43 0.74 -10.28 3.95
CA LYS A 43 -0.54 -10.76 4.49
C LYS A 43 -0.41 -12.20 4.97
N ASN A 44 0.15 -13.09 4.15
CA ASN A 44 0.36 -14.48 4.52
C ASN A 44 1.27 -14.59 5.76
N GLY A 45 2.32 -13.79 5.85
CA GLY A 45 3.18 -13.72 7.04
C GLY A 45 2.44 -13.26 8.30
N ARG A 46 1.45 -12.37 8.19
CA ARG A 46 0.60 -11.98 9.33
C ARG A 46 -0.29 -13.13 9.79
N ILE A 47 -0.90 -13.86 8.85
CA ILE A 47 -1.71 -15.03 9.15
C ILE A 47 -0.85 -16.12 9.81
N GLU A 48 0.33 -16.39 9.25
CA GLU A 48 1.29 -17.35 9.80
C GLU A 48 1.72 -16.97 11.23
N ASN A 49 1.99 -15.69 11.49
CA ASN A 49 2.30 -15.21 12.83
C ASN A 49 1.14 -15.42 13.83
N LEU A 50 -0.11 -15.21 13.40
CA LEU A 50 -1.27 -15.48 14.24
C LEU A 50 -1.42 -16.98 14.53
N GLN A 51 -1.12 -17.84 13.57
CA GLN A 51 -1.13 -19.29 13.76
C GLN A 51 -0.05 -19.75 14.74
N ILE A 52 1.16 -19.18 14.65
CA ILE A 52 2.24 -19.44 15.62
C ILE A 52 1.80 -19.01 17.03
N MET A 53 1.25 -17.79 17.17
CA MET A 53 0.76 -17.31 18.46
C MET A 53 -0.31 -18.22 19.04
N LYS A 54 -1.23 -18.72 18.22
CA LYS A 54 -2.28 -19.66 18.66
C LYS A 54 -1.71 -20.98 19.17
N VAL A 55 -0.67 -21.50 18.54
CA VAL A 55 0.02 -22.69 19.03
C VAL A 55 0.64 -22.43 20.42
N ASP A 56 1.27 -21.27 20.61
CA ASP A 56 1.85 -20.88 21.88
C ASP A 56 0.76 -20.69 22.96
N GLU A 57 -0.35 -20.04 22.62
CA GLU A 57 -1.52 -19.86 23.49
C GLU A 57 -2.11 -21.23 23.90
N GLN A 58 -2.22 -22.18 22.96
CA GLN A 58 -2.70 -23.54 23.25
C GLN A 58 -1.74 -24.33 24.12
N ASN A 59 -0.44 -24.22 23.92
CA ASN A 59 0.56 -24.85 24.78
C ASN A 59 0.44 -24.33 26.22
N HIS A 60 0.22 -23.03 26.38
CA HIS A 60 0.04 -22.43 27.71
C HIS A 60 -1.22 -22.93 28.42
N ILE A 61 -2.32 -23.07 27.70
CA ILE A 61 -3.55 -23.69 28.20
C ILE A 61 -3.28 -25.12 28.66
N ASN A 62 -2.54 -25.91 27.90
CA ASN A 62 -2.22 -27.28 28.24
C ASN A 62 -1.40 -27.37 29.57
N ILE A 63 -0.43 -26.45 29.72
CA ILE A 63 0.38 -26.35 30.96
C ILE A 63 -0.52 -25.99 32.16
N LEU A 64 -1.38 -24.98 32.04
CA LEU A 64 -2.29 -24.58 33.12
C LEU A 64 -3.28 -25.67 33.47
N ASN A 65 -3.82 -26.39 32.50
CA ASN A 65 -4.70 -27.54 32.74
C ASN A 65 -3.97 -28.64 33.50
N TYR A 66 -2.72 -28.93 33.13
CA TYR A 66 -1.90 -29.92 33.85
C TYR A 66 -1.68 -29.47 35.29
N ASP A 67 -1.26 -28.22 35.53
CA ASP A 67 -1.03 -27.68 36.88
C ASP A 67 -2.28 -27.74 37.73
N LEU A 68 -3.44 -27.33 37.19
CA LEU A 68 -4.72 -27.38 37.90
C LEU A 68 -5.17 -28.82 38.20
N SER A 69 -4.76 -29.80 37.41
CA SER A 69 -5.02 -31.22 37.69
C SER A 69 -4.21 -31.76 38.86
N GLN A 70 -3.03 -31.17 39.13
CA GLN A 70 -2.17 -31.54 40.28
C GLN A 70 -2.61 -30.84 41.54
N GLN A 71 -2.90 -29.56 41.47
CA GLN A 71 -3.34 -28.77 42.61
C GLN A 71 -4.27 -27.65 42.11
N TYR A 72 -5.47 -27.62 42.71
CA TYR A 72 -6.45 -26.57 42.39
C TYR A 72 -5.97 -25.21 42.90
N ASP A 73 -5.94 -24.23 42.03
CA ASP A 73 -5.64 -22.83 42.31
C ASP A 73 -6.63 -21.92 41.57
N LYS A 74 -7.37 -21.13 42.33
CA LYS A 74 -8.40 -20.22 41.79
C LYS A 74 -7.84 -19.12 40.91
N GLU A 75 -6.62 -18.66 41.14
CA GLU A 75 -6.00 -17.65 40.26
C GLU A 75 -5.56 -18.27 38.95
N LYS A 76 -5.00 -19.49 38.94
CA LYS A 76 -4.69 -20.25 37.74
C LYS A 76 -5.95 -20.59 36.91
N GLU A 77 -7.08 -20.84 37.59
CA GLU A 77 -8.35 -21.05 36.89
C GLU A 77 -8.80 -19.79 36.12
N LYS A 78 -8.67 -18.61 36.73
CA LYS A 78 -8.96 -17.34 36.04
C LYS A 78 -8.00 -17.05 34.89
N GLU A 79 -6.73 -17.39 35.06
CA GLU A 79 -5.72 -17.30 34.03
C GLU A 79 -6.05 -18.24 32.87
N LEU A 80 -6.50 -19.46 33.16
CA LEU A 80 -6.95 -20.41 32.15
C LEU A 80 -8.13 -19.87 31.32
N GLN A 81 -9.12 -19.28 31.99
CA GLN A 81 -10.27 -18.64 31.32
C GLN A 81 -9.82 -17.47 30.44
N TYR A 82 -8.84 -16.70 30.91
CA TYR A 82 -8.24 -15.64 30.09
C TYR A 82 -7.65 -16.19 28.80
N TRP A 83 -6.88 -17.29 28.86
CA TRP A 83 -6.22 -17.88 27.70
C TRP A 83 -7.21 -18.51 26.70
N TYR A 84 -8.31 -19.11 27.17
CA TYR A 84 -9.37 -19.55 26.25
C TYR A 84 -9.98 -18.40 25.45
N LEU A 85 -10.27 -17.28 26.10
CA LEU A 85 -10.77 -16.09 25.42
C LEU A 85 -9.72 -15.48 24.47
N GLN A 86 -8.43 -15.56 24.82
CA GLN A 86 -7.35 -15.06 23.99
C GLN A 86 -7.25 -15.82 22.66
N ILE A 87 -7.36 -17.15 22.70
CA ILE A 87 -7.40 -17.98 21.49
C ILE A 87 -8.61 -17.61 20.62
N ASP A 88 -9.78 -17.45 21.19
CA ASP A 88 -10.99 -17.08 20.45
C ASP A 88 -10.81 -15.73 19.71
N TYR A 89 -10.18 -14.75 20.37
CA TYR A 89 -9.87 -13.47 19.74
C TYR A 89 -8.80 -13.61 18.65
N THR A 90 -7.80 -14.46 18.83
CA THR A 90 -6.77 -14.73 17.83
C THR A 90 -7.36 -15.41 16.60
N ASP A 91 -8.23 -16.42 16.79
CA ASP A 91 -8.98 -17.09 15.73
C ASP A 91 -9.90 -16.14 14.96
N ALA A 92 -10.64 -15.31 15.67
CA ALA A 92 -11.52 -14.32 15.06
C ALA A 92 -10.75 -13.31 14.20
N LEU A 93 -9.56 -12.90 14.66
CA LEU A 93 -8.69 -11.99 13.93
C LEU A 93 -8.07 -12.69 12.69
N GLU A 94 -7.59 -13.91 12.81
CA GLU A 94 -7.10 -14.72 11.68
C GLU A 94 -8.17 -14.86 10.60
N ASN A 95 -9.38 -15.24 10.99
CA ASN A 95 -10.51 -15.37 10.07
C ASN A 95 -10.85 -14.06 9.35
N ALA A 96 -10.76 -12.92 10.03
CA ALA A 96 -10.98 -11.61 9.43
C ALA A 96 -9.89 -11.29 8.38
N TYR A 97 -8.61 -11.62 8.65
CA TYR A 97 -7.53 -11.48 7.67
C TYR A 97 -7.72 -12.40 6.47
N VAL A 98 -8.16 -13.64 6.65
CA VAL A 98 -8.45 -14.57 5.55
C VAL A 98 -9.54 -14.02 4.64
N LYS A 99 -10.63 -13.50 5.24
CA LYS A 99 -11.77 -12.92 4.50
C LYS A 99 -11.47 -11.56 3.85
N ASN A 100 -10.36 -10.90 4.18
CA ASN A 100 -10.03 -9.53 3.76
C ASN A 100 -11.09 -8.47 4.17
N ASP A 101 -11.73 -8.65 5.28
CA ASP A 101 -12.72 -7.71 5.79
C ASP A 101 -12.02 -6.68 6.70
N ASP A 102 -11.68 -5.51 6.12
CA ASP A 102 -10.95 -4.46 6.82
C ASP A 102 -11.69 -3.97 8.09
N LEU A 103 -13.03 -3.92 8.03
CA LEU A 103 -13.85 -3.53 9.18
C LEU A 103 -13.77 -4.55 10.32
N GLU A 104 -13.92 -5.82 9.97
CA GLU A 104 -13.80 -6.92 10.93
C GLU A 104 -12.37 -7.03 11.47
N ILE A 105 -11.35 -6.90 10.63
CA ILE A 105 -9.94 -6.88 11.08
C ILE A 105 -9.76 -5.81 12.16
N LEU A 106 -10.25 -4.58 11.91
CA LEU A 106 -10.12 -3.48 12.86
C LEU A 106 -10.81 -3.78 14.18
N LYS A 107 -12.07 -4.23 14.15
CA LYS A 107 -12.85 -4.60 15.34
C LYS A 107 -12.17 -5.71 16.15
N LYS A 108 -11.73 -6.79 15.45
CA LYS A 108 -11.12 -7.93 16.12
C LYS A 108 -9.74 -7.59 16.67
N ARG A 109 -8.96 -6.75 15.99
CA ARG A 109 -7.69 -6.24 16.48
C ARG A 109 -7.86 -5.40 17.75
N ILE A 110 -8.84 -4.50 17.79
CA ILE A 110 -9.17 -3.73 19.00
C ILE A 110 -9.55 -4.66 20.15
N GLN A 111 -10.43 -5.64 19.91
CA GLN A 111 -10.87 -6.59 20.94
C GLN A 111 -9.69 -7.39 21.50
N ARG A 112 -8.88 -7.97 20.62
CA ARG A 112 -7.70 -8.73 21.02
C ARG A 112 -6.69 -7.87 21.79
N ASN A 113 -6.38 -6.66 21.30
CA ASN A 113 -5.43 -5.77 21.94
C ASN A 113 -5.92 -5.30 23.33
N LYS A 114 -7.21 -5.05 23.50
CA LYS A 114 -7.80 -4.77 24.83
C LYS A 114 -7.67 -5.95 25.77
N HIS A 115 -7.88 -7.17 25.28
CA HIS A 115 -7.74 -8.38 26.09
C HIS A 115 -6.27 -8.62 26.48
N VAL A 116 -5.32 -8.45 25.55
CA VAL A 116 -3.88 -8.50 25.86
C VAL A 116 -3.50 -7.44 26.92
N LEU A 117 -4.03 -6.21 26.79
CA LEU A 117 -3.79 -5.17 27.80
C LEU A 117 -4.32 -5.55 29.18
N TYR A 118 -5.47 -6.21 29.23
CA TYR A 118 -6.01 -6.75 30.47
C TYR A 118 -5.08 -7.82 31.07
N GLY A 119 -4.61 -8.79 30.27
CA GLY A 119 -3.67 -9.81 30.70
C GLY A 119 -2.34 -9.23 31.22
N LEU A 120 -1.80 -8.20 30.54
CA LEU A 120 -0.63 -7.47 31.02
C LEU A 120 -0.84 -6.78 32.39
N ASN A 121 -2.05 -6.30 32.66
CA ASN A 121 -2.37 -5.66 33.93
C ASN A 121 -2.55 -6.70 35.07
N LYS A 122 -2.93 -7.93 34.73
CA LYS A 122 -3.10 -9.05 35.66
C LYS A 122 -1.86 -9.90 35.82
N ASN A 123 -0.77 -9.61 35.07
CA ASN A 123 0.47 -10.39 35.02
C ASN A 123 0.30 -11.83 34.48
N TYR A 124 -0.78 -12.12 33.73
CA TYR A 124 -0.98 -13.43 33.08
C TYR A 124 -0.01 -13.70 31.95
N LEU A 125 0.67 -12.65 31.47
CA LEU A 125 1.66 -12.70 30.38
C LEU A 125 3.10 -12.67 30.87
N SER A 126 3.36 -12.84 32.18
CA SER A 126 4.69 -12.73 32.80
C SER A 126 5.71 -13.79 32.34
N GLN A 127 5.25 -14.90 31.78
CA GLN A 127 6.11 -15.96 31.23
C GLN A 127 6.63 -15.67 29.81
N PHE A 128 6.04 -14.71 29.11
CA PHE A 128 6.55 -14.29 27.82
C PHE A 128 7.68 -13.28 28.01
N THR A 129 8.80 -13.48 27.32
CA THR A 129 9.93 -12.57 27.39
C THR A 129 9.52 -11.18 26.90
N ASP A 130 9.99 -10.12 27.55
CA ASP A 130 9.70 -8.70 27.23
C ASP A 130 9.92 -8.33 25.76
N SER A 131 10.73 -9.12 25.02
CA SER A 131 10.97 -8.96 23.59
C SER A 131 9.79 -9.33 22.69
N ILE A 132 8.85 -10.13 23.20
CA ILE A 132 7.67 -10.63 22.42
C ILE A 132 6.41 -9.85 22.80
N LEU A 133 6.37 -9.28 24.01
CA LEU A 133 5.21 -8.55 24.48
C LEU A 133 5.24 -7.09 24.02
N PRO A 134 4.15 -6.59 23.44
CA PRO A 134 4.04 -5.18 23.12
C PRO A 134 4.07 -4.35 24.41
N ASN A 135 4.80 -3.25 24.40
CA ASN A 135 4.82 -2.31 25.51
C ASN A 135 3.39 -1.79 25.78
N LYS A 136 2.98 -1.75 27.05
CA LYS A 136 1.64 -1.26 27.47
C LYS A 136 1.30 0.12 26.86
N LYS A 137 2.29 1.01 26.73
CA LYS A 137 2.11 2.34 26.15
C LYS A 137 1.84 2.26 24.64
N SER A 138 2.61 1.44 23.92
CA SER A 138 2.40 1.18 22.50
C SER A 138 1.03 0.59 22.25
N LEU A 139 0.65 -0.44 23.01
CA LEU A 139 -0.63 -1.13 22.88
C LEU A 139 -1.83 -0.20 23.10
N LYS A 140 -1.75 0.71 24.09
CA LYS A 140 -2.78 1.74 24.31
C LYS A 140 -2.86 2.72 23.12
N SER A 141 -1.71 3.10 22.57
CA SER A 141 -1.67 3.97 21.38
C SER A 141 -2.31 3.29 20.17
N ASP A 142 -1.99 2.01 19.96
CA ASP A 142 -2.53 1.22 18.85
C ASP A 142 -4.06 1.06 18.95
N ILE A 143 -4.56 0.77 20.17
CA ILE A 143 -6.00 0.70 20.43
C ILE A 143 -6.68 2.05 20.15
N ALA A 144 -6.11 3.16 20.61
CA ALA A 144 -6.68 4.49 20.41
C ALA A 144 -6.70 4.88 18.92
N MET A 145 -5.64 4.54 18.18
CA MET A 145 -5.58 4.76 16.74
C MET A 145 -6.64 3.92 16.01
N ASP A 146 -6.75 2.65 16.34
CA ASP A 146 -7.72 1.74 15.72
C ASP A 146 -9.17 2.19 16.01
N GLU A 147 -9.47 2.63 17.24
CA GLU A 147 -10.77 3.19 17.60
C GLU A 147 -11.06 4.49 16.85
N PHE A 148 -10.06 5.34 16.65
CA PHE A 148 -10.20 6.56 15.85
C PHE A 148 -10.53 6.23 14.39
N TYR A 149 -9.85 5.26 13.76
CA TYR A 149 -10.13 4.83 12.40
C TYR A 149 -11.52 4.21 12.28
N LEU A 150 -11.92 3.40 13.24
CA LEU A 150 -13.26 2.81 13.27
C LEU A 150 -14.34 3.88 13.37
N LYS A 151 -14.18 4.87 14.26
CA LYS A 151 -15.13 5.97 14.45
C LYS A 151 -15.28 6.85 13.23
N ASN A 152 -14.19 7.09 12.49
CA ASN A 152 -14.17 7.95 11.31
C ASN A 152 -14.41 7.18 10.00
N ASN A 153 -14.71 5.88 10.08
CA ASN A 153 -14.89 4.99 8.92
C ASN A 153 -13.70 5.03 7.93
N GLN A 154 -12.49 5.23 8.44
CA GLN A 154 -11.25 5.30 7.67
C GLN A 154 -10.64 3.91 7.52
N LEU A 155 -11.28 3.05 6.73
CA LEU A 155 -10.85 1.66 6.56
C LEU A 155 -9.59 1.53 5.69
N ASP A 156 -9.33 2.48 4.80
CA ASP A 156 -8.15 2.47 3.91
C ASP A 156 -6.81 2.54 4.66
N VAL A 157 -6.83 2.98 5.93
CA VAL A 157 -5.65 3.13 6.78
C VAL A 157 -5.36 1.87 7.59
N VAL A 158 -6.33 0.95 7.69
CA VAL A 158 -6.22 -0.30 8.47
C VAL A 158 -5.05 -1.14 8.02
N ASP A 159 -4.81 -1.15 6.73
CA ASP A 159 -3.63 -1.75 6.14
C ASP A 159 -2.91 -0.75 5.21
N GLN A 160 -2.00 0.03 5.79
CA GLN A 160 -1.19 1.03 5.06
C GLN A 160 -0.36 0.42 3.91
N GLN A 161 -0.25 -0.91 3.86
CA GLN A 161 0.48 -1.65 2.84
C GLN A 161 -0.43 -2.24 1.77
N LYS A 162 -1.77 -2.06 1.91
CA LYS A 162 -2.72 -2.49 0.89
C LYS A 162 -2.43 -1.77 -0.43
N PRO A 163 -2.33 -2.47 -1.55
CA PRO A 163 -1.97 -1.88 -2.83
C PRO A 163 -3.13 -1.04 -3.40
N THR A 164 -3.34 0.13 -2.82
CA THR A 164 -4.19 1.17 -3.37
C THR A 164 -3.41 1.98 -4.40
N PHE A 165 -4.10 2.65 -5.32
CA PHE A 165 -3.46 3.54 -6.29
C PHE A 165 -2.57 4.60 -5.61
N CYS A 166 -3.00 5.15 -4.48
CA CYS A 166 -2.20 6.11 -3.70
C CYS A 166 -0.94 5.49 -3.10
N PHE A 167 -1.03 4.27 -2.56
CA PHE A 167 0.13 3.51 -2.08
C PHE A 167 1.12 3.23 -3.21
N TYR A 168 0.59 2.94 -4.40
CA TYR A 168 1.35 2.74 -5.61
C TYR A 168 2.16 3.97 -5.99
N LEU A 169 1.50 5.13 -6.11
CA LEU A 169 2.15 6.40 -6.39
C LEU A 169 3.20 6.74 -5.34
N LYS A 170 2.89 6.54 -4.06
CA LYS A 170 3.83 6.77 -2.96
C LYS A 170 5.06 5.85 -3.05
N ASN A 171 4.87 4.58 -3.37
CA ASN A 171 5.99 3.63 -3.51
C ASN A 171 6.84 3.90 -4.76
N ILE A 172 6.25 4.36 -5.85
CA ILE A 172 6.97 4.82 -7.04
C ILE A 172 7.82 6.04 -6.69
N GLN A 173 7.25 7.01 -5.99
CA GLN A 173 7.97 8.21 -5.54
C GLN A 173 9.10 7.89 -4.57
N CYS A 174 8.92 6.92 -3.66
CA CYS A 174 9.95 6.53 -2.69
C CYS A 174 11.10 5.70 -3.32
N LYS A 175 10.86 5.03 -4.45
CA LYS A 175 11.91 4.32 -5.20
C LYS A 175 12.50 5.24 -6.25
N SER A 176 13.47 6.06 -5.87
CA SER A 176 14.13 7.08 -6.68
C SER A 176 14.53 6.61 -8.09
N ILE A 177 14.95 5.37 -8.26
CA ILE A 177 15.34 4.78 -9.55
C ILE A 177 14.14 4.74 -10.51
N PHE A 178 12.95 4.36 -10.03
CA PHE A 178 11.77 4.25 -10.91
C PHE A 178 11.27 5.63 -11.36
N THR A 179 11.34 6.61 -10.44
CA THR A 179 11.02 8.01 -10.75
C THR A 179 12.00 8.58 -11.78
N VAL A 180 13.30 8.29 -11.63
CA VAL A 180 14.32 8.71 -12.61
C VAL A 180 14.08 8.06 -13.97
N VAL A 181 13.74 6.78 -14.04
CA VAL A 181 13.45 6.07 -15.29
C VAL A 181 12.23 6.67 -15.99
N ILE A 182 11.13 6.93 -15.26
CA ILE A 182 9.94 7.60 -15.82
C ILE A 182 10.30 9.00 -16.34
N PHE A 183 11.05 9.78 -15.55
CA PHE A 183 11.48 11.12 -15.95
C PHE A 183 12.35 11.10 -17.21
N LEU A 184 13.30 10.17 -17.30
CA LEU A 184 14.12 9.96 -18.51
C LEU A 184 13.28 9.56 -19.72
N LEU A 185 12.27 8.70 -19.55
CA LEU A 185 11.36 8.32 -20.63
C LEU A 185 10.54 9.52 -21.11
N ILE A 186 10.04 10.36 -20.19
CA ILE A 186 9.33 11.60 -20.53
C ILE A 186 10.27 12.55 -21.30
N LEU A 187 11.51 12.71 -20.86
CA LEU A 187 12.51 13.51 -21.56
C LEU A 187 12.80 12.98 -22.96
N LEU A 188 12.95 11.66 -23.12
CA LEU A 188 13.20 11.01 -24.42
C LEU A 188 12.02 11.21 -25.38
N ILE A 189 10.77 11.08 -24.89
CA ILE A 189 9.57 11.35 -25.69
C ILE A 189 9.56 12.79 -26.18
N ASN A 190 9.80 13.74 -25.27
CA ASN A 190 9.85 15.15 -25.61
C ASN A 190 11.01 15.46 -26.56
N ALA A 191 12.19 14.91 -26.34
CA ALA A 191 13.35 15.11 -27.23
C ALA A 191 13.11 14.56 -28.65
N ASP A 192 12.45 13.40 -28.79
CA ASP A 192 12.11 12.85 -30.12
C ASP A 192 11.10 13.73 -30.87
N ILE A 193 10.14 14.32 -30.16
CA ILE A 193 9.18 15.24 -30.71
C ILE A 193 9.90 16.54 -31.19
N TRP A 194 10.76 17.11 -30.35
CA TRP A 194 11.52 18.30 -30.67
C TRP A 194 12.51 18.05 -31.81
N SER A 195 13.22 16.93 -31.83
CA SER A 195 14.20 16.62 -32.86
C SER A 195 13.59 16.51 -34.25
N LYS A 196 12.35 16.03 -34.38
CA LYS A 196 11.62 15.97 -35.66
C LYS A 196 11.30 17.34 -36.22
N GLU A 197 11.17 18.35 -35.38
CA GLU A 197 10.89 19.72 -35.83
C GLU A 197 12.09 20.40 -36.45
N PHE A 198 13.28 20.04 -35.97
CA PHE A 198 14.54 20.56 -36.49
C PHE A 198 15.19 19.65 -37.53
N SER A 199 14.47 18.57 -37.95
CA SER A 199 14.96 17.67 -38.96
C SER A 199 14.93 18.33 -40.36
N SER A 200 15.70 17.79 -41.31
CA SER A 200 15.86 18.30 -42.68
C SER A 200 14.57 18.43 -43.49
N THR A 201 13.46 17.88 -43.01
CA THR A 201 12.13 17.93 -43.65
C THR A 201 11.37 19.22 -43.44
N LYS A 202 11.95 20.22 -42.76
CA LYS A 202 11.41 21.58 -42.56
C LYS A 202 9.98 21.67 -42.00
N PRO A 203 9.52 20.83 -41.06
CA PRO A 203 8.18 20.94 -40.51
C PRO A 203 7.95 22.27 -39.75
N TYR A 204 9.01 22.92 -39.23
CA TYR A 204 8.92 24.23 -38.58
C TYR A 204 8.45 25.34 -39.52
N GLN A 205 8.71 25.25 -40.85
CA GLN A 205 8.23 26.21 -41.80
C GLN A 205 6.70 26.19 -41.94
N TYR A 206 6.10 25.01 -41.85
CA TYR A 206 4.64 24.87 -41.82
C TYR A 206 4.02 25.43 -40.56
N ILE A 207 4.68 25.28 -39.40
CA ILE A 207 4.19 25.80 -38.11
C ILE A 207 4.16 27.34 -38.15
N PHE A 208 5.17 27.99 -38.73
CA PHE A 208 5.23 29.44 -38.83
C PHE A 208 4.39 30.02 -40.01
N SER A 209 3.86 29.20 -40.88
CA SER A 209 2.93 29.61 -41.94
C SER A 209 1.47 29.71 -41.44
N TYR A 210 1.14 29.23 -40.27
CA TYR A 210 -0.19 29.38 -39.70
C TYR A 210 -0.47 30.85 -39.29
N PRO A 211 -1.71 31.35 -39.45
CA PRO A 211 -2.09 32.73 -39.14
C PRO A 211 -2.24 32.97 -37.62
N LEU A 212 -1.42 32.32 -36.80
CA LEU A 212 -1.39 32.47 -35.36
C LEU A 212 -0.11 33.20 -34.92
N LYS A 213 -0.23 34.06 -33.94
CA LYS A 213 0.93 34.72 -33.33
C LYS A 213 1.90 33.68 -32.81
N ARG A 214 3.20 33.82 -33.09
CA ARG A 214 4.26 32.88 -32.64
C ARG A 214 4.19 32.54 -31.16
N LYS A 215 3.87 33.54 -30.30
CA LYS A 215 3.68 33.34 -28.88
C LYS A 215 2.54 32.35 -28.55
N CYS A 216 1.42 32.42 -29.31
CA CYS A 216 0.30 31.51 -29.11
C CYS A 216 0.65 30.08 -29.53
N ILE A 217 1.41 29.92 -30.60
CA ILE A 217 1.88 28.59 -31.06
C ILE A 217 2.76 27.95 -29.99
N LEU A 218 3.74 28.67 -29.44
CA LEU A 218 4.62 28.19 -28.39
C LEU A 218 3.84 27.87 -27.10
N LEU A 219 2.88 28.72 -26.75
CA LEU A 219 2.07 28.50 -25.55
C LEU A 219 1.19 27.25 -25.65
N ILE A 220 0.51 27.07 -26.78
CA ILE A 220 -0.33 25.86 -27.02
C ILE A 220 0.54 24.62 -26.99
N ARG A 221 1.73 24.65 -27.55
CA ARG A 221 2.67 23.52 -27.49
C ARG A 221 3.12 23.20 -26.07
N ASN A 222 3.57 24.19 -25.32
CA ASN A 222 4.00 23.98 -23.96
C ASN A 222 2.86 23.41 -23.11
N ILE A 223 1.63 23.91 -23.27
CA ILE A 223 0.46 23.35 -22.58
C ILE A 223 0.23 21.89 -22.99
N PHE A 224 0.33 21.58 -24.29
CA PHE A 224 0.15 20.22 -24.78
C PHE A 224 1.22 19.27 -24.22
N TYR A 225 2.49 19.69 -24.17
CA TYR A 225 3.57 18.90 -23.56
C TYR A 225 3.40 18.72 -22.05
N CYS A 226 2.96 19.76 -21.35
CA CYS A 226 2.65 19.63 -19.92
C CYS A 226 1.51 18.63 -19.67
N ILE A 227 0.43 18.70 -20.47
CA ILE A 227 -0.70 17.78 -20.35
C ILE A 227 -0.27 16.34 -20.65
N THR A 228 0.50 16.13 -21.73
CA THR A 228 0.97 14.79 -22.08
C THR A 228 1.96 14.23 -21.05
N SER A 229 2.81 15.07 -20.48
CA SER A 229 3.71 14.66 -19.39
C SER A 229 2.93 14.32 -18.12
N LEU A 230 1.87 15.08 -17.79
CA LEU A 230 0.99 14.79 -16.65
C LEU A 230 0.17 13.51 -16.84
N LEU A 231 -0.24 13.18 -18.06
CA LEU A 231 -0.96 11.94 -18.35
C LEU A 231 -0.07 10.70 -18.31
N LEU A 232 1.26 10.89 -18.35
CA LEU A 232 2.25 9.81 -18.29
C LEU A 232 2.81 9.58 -16.86
N ILE A 233 2.51 10.48 -15.93
CA ILE A 233 2.81 10.34 -14.48
C ILE A 233 1.62 9.70 -13.77
#